data_cf9cca42911709652a9ae9434def27b9
#
_entry.id   cf9cca42911709652a9ae9434def27b9
#
_cell.length_a   1.000
_cell.length_b   1.000
_cell.length_c   1.000
_cell.angle_alpha   90.00
_cell.angle_beta   90.00
_cell.angle_gamma   90.00
#
_symmetry.space_group_name_H-M   'P 1'
#
loop_
_entity.id
_entity.type
_entity.pdbx_description
1 polymer ?
#
loop_
_entity_poly.entity_id
_entity_poly.type
_entity_poly.pdbx_seq_one_letter_code
_entity_poly.pdbx_strand_id
1 'polypeptide(L)'
;MVSLKTARALALTFEGAEEQPHFEKPSFRVKKKIFMTLDEPKNIACIKLPEIEQDIFCTIDASVIYPVPNKWGKQGWTLINLKLIKKELFVEALTASYWHVAGKK
;
A
#
# COMPACT_ATOMS: atom_id res chain seq x y z
N MET A 1 1.28 7.00 13.20
CA MET A 1 1.52 5.56 13.29
C MET A 1 0.26 4.79 12.93
N VAL A 2 0.42 3.73 12.16
CA VAL A 2 -0.68 2.86 11.77
C VAL A 2 -0.31 1.43 12.17
N SER A 3 -1.15 0.80 13.00
CA SER A 3 -0.89 -0.57 13.38
C SER A 3 -1.21 -1.53 12.23
N LEU A 4 -0.64 -2.73 12.30
CA LEU A 4 -0.94 -3.76 11.31
C LEU A 4 -2.44 -4.07 11.29
N LYS A 5 -3.05 -4.12 12.47
CA LYS A 5 -4.48 -4.38 12.58
C LYS A 5 -5.29 -3.29 11.89
N THR A 6 -4.92 -2.04 12.09
CA THR A 6 -5.61 -0.92 11.45
C THR A 6 -5.40 -0.94 9.94
N ALA A 7 -4.18 -1.21 9.48
CA ALA A 7 -3.92 -1.29 8.05
C ALA A 7 -4.78 -2.37 7.40
N ARG A 8 -4.87 -3.54 8.02
CA ARG A 8 -5.70 -4.63 7.51
C ARG A 8 -7.17 -4.22 7.48
N ALA A 9 -7.66 -3.63 8.56
CA ALA A 9 -9.07 -3.24 8.61
C ALA A 9 -9.40 -2.21 7.54
N LEU A 10 -8.53 -1.23 7.33
CA LEU A 10 -8.76 -0.20 6.32
C LEU A 10 -8.78 -0.79 4.91
N ALA A 11 -7.86 -1.71 4.62
CA ALA A 11 -7.83 -2.33 3.31
C ALA A 11 -9.13 -3.08 3.02
N LEU A 12 -9.69 -3.71 4.04
CA LEU A 12 -10.90 -4.51 3.86
C LEU A 12 -12.18 -3.68 3.81
N THR A 13 -12.11 -2.36 4.04
CA THR A 13 -13.29 -1.51 3.87
C THR A 13 -13.60 -1.22 2.42
N PHE A 14 -12.65 -1.44 1.51
CA PHE A 14 -12.90 -1.16 0.09
C PHE A 14 -13.76 -2.24 -0.53
N GLU A 15 -14.64 -1.82 -1.42
CA GLU A 15 -15.56 -2.74 -2.07
C GLU A 15 -14.80 -3.80 -2.87
N GLY A 16 -15.14 -5.08 -2.63
CA GLY A 16 -14.52 -6.18 -3.36
C GLY A 16 -13.15 -6.55 -2.86
N ALA A 17 -12.64 -5.91 -1.81
CA ALA A 17 -11.32 -6.23 -1.29
C ALA A 17 -11.35 -7.55 -0.52
N GLU A 18 -10.32 -8.37 -0.73
CA GLU A 18 -10.19 -9.67 -0.07
C GLU A 18 -8.77 -9.80 0.45
N GLU A 19 -8.64 -10.48 1.57
CA GLU A 19 -7.32 -10.79 2.11
C GLU A 19 -6.98 -12.23 1.76
N GLN A 20 -5.80 -12.45 1.18
CA GLN A 20 -5.31 -13.78 0.86
C GLN A 20 -3.81 -13.85 1.13
N PRO A 21 -3.28 -15.03 1.45
CA PRO A 21 -1.84 -15.14 1.63
C PRO A 21 -1.11 -14.98 0.29
N HIS A 22 0.09 -14.41 0.35
CA HIS A 22 0.96 -14.26 -0.80
C HIS A 22 2.37 -14.59 -0.31
N PHE A 23 2.80 -15.85 -0.54
CA PHE A 23 3.95 -16.41 0.12
C PHE A 23 3.69 -16.41 1.63
N GLU A 24 4.47 -15.69 2.39
CA GLU A 24 4.29 -15.67 3.84
C GLU A 24 3.70 -14.34 4.33
N LYS A 25 3.15 -13.54 3.41
CA LYS A 25 2.64 -12.22 3.75
C LYS A 25 1.16 -12.11 3.45
N PRO A 26 0.39 -11.41 4.29
CA PRO A 26 -0.99 -11.10 3.93
C PRO A 26 -1.00 -10.18 2.71
N SER A 27 -1.87 -10.48 1.78
CA SER A 27 -2.08 -9.61 0.63
C SER A 27 -3.54 -9.23 0.54
N PHE A 28 -3.80 -8.05 0.01
CA PHE A 28 -5.14 -7.52 -0.13
C PHE A 28 -5.38 -7.27 -1.61
N ARG A 29 -6.45 -7.85 -2.13
CA ARG A 29 -6.69 -7.92 -3.57
C ARG A 29 -8.04 -7.37 -3.92
N VAL A 30 -8.14 -6.82 -5.11
CA VAL A 30 -9.40 -6.45 -5.72
C VAL A 30 -9.35 -6.95 -7.16
N LYS A 31 -10.41 -7.61 -7.61
CA LYS A 31 -10.47 -8.20 -8.95
C LYS A 31 -9.27 -9.13 -9.18
N LYS A 32 -8.87 -9.85 -8.14
CA LYS A 32 -7.77 -10.83 -8.17
C LYS A 32 -6.39 -10.20 -8.32
N LYS A 33 -6.28 -8.87 -8.19
CA LYS A 33 -4.99 -8.17 -8.28
C LYS A 33 -4.63 -7.57 -6.95
N ILE A 34 -3.37 -7.70 -6.55
CA ILE A 34 -2.88 -7.21 -5.26
C ILE A 34 -2.76 -5.70 -5.29
N PHE A 35 -3.33 -5.02 -4.29
CA PHE A 35 -3.10 -3.59 -4.11
C PHE A 35 -2.31 -3.28 -2.84
N MET A 36 -2.20 -4.22 -1.91
CA MET A 36 -1.36 -4.04 -0.72
C MET A 36 -0.89 -5.38 -0.21
N THR A 37 0.36 -5.43 0.28
CA THR A 37 0.84 -6.54 1.10
C THR A 37 1.38 -5.97 2.40
N LEU A 38 1.43 -6.79 3.44
CA LEU A 38 1.97 -6.38 4.73
C LEU A 38 3.17 -7.24 5.08
N ASP A 39 4.27 -6.59 5.47
CA ASP A 39 5.43 -7.26 6.04
C ASP A 39 5.31 -7.08 7.55
N GLU A 40 4.69 -8.05 8.21
CA GLU A 40 4.34 -7.91 9.61
C GLU A 40 5.54 -7.75 10.52
N PRO A 41 6.61 -8.55 10.38
CA PRO A 41 7.77 -8.36 11.25
C PRO A 41 8.40 -6.98 11.14
N LYS A 42 8.31 -6.34 9.98
CA LYS A 42 8.94 -5.03 9.76
C LYS A 42 7.99 -3.86 9.92
N ASN A 43 6.69 -4.13 10.06
CA ASN A 43 5.65 -3.08 10.10
C ASN A 43 5.71 -2.20 8.85
N ILE A 44 5.81 -2.84 7.70
CA ILE A 44 5.89 -2.16 6.41
C ILE A 44 4.75 -2.64 5.54
N ALA A 45 4.07 -1.69 4.88
CA ALA A 45 3.08 -2.00 3.86
C ALA A 45 3.69 -1.73 2.49
N CYS A 46 3.32 -2.53 1.50
CA CYS A 46 3.72 -2.31 0.13
C CYS A 46 2.46 -2.13 -0.70
N ILE A 47 2.35 -1.01 -1.40
CA ILE A 47 1.18 -0.71 -2.21
C ILE A 47 1.62 -0.39 -3.63
N LYS A 48 0.68 -0.50 -4.57
CA LYS A 48 0.98 -0.19 -5.97
C LYS A 48 0.33 1.12 -6.35
N LEU A 49 1.12 2.05 -6.87
CA LEU A 49 0.66 3.38 -7.24
C LEU A 49 0.97 3.69 -8.70
N PRO A 50 0.15 4.52 -9.35
CA PRO A 50 0.55 5.08 -10.65
C PRO A 50 1.81 5.92 -10.45
N GLU A 51 2.59 6.05 -11.51
CA GLU A 51 3.89 6.72 -11.41
C GLU A 51 3.78 8.13 -10.86
N ILE A 52 2.80 8.89 -11.33
CA ILE A 52 2.64 10.28 -10.87
C ILE A 52 2.33 10.33 -9.39
N GLU A 53 1.43 9.48 -8.93
CA GLU A 53 1.06 9.48 -7.52
C GLU A 53 2.19 8.95 -6.66
N GLN A 54 2.95 7.97 -7.15
CA GLN A 54 4.12 7.49 -6.43
C GLN A 54 5.10 8.64 -6.19
N ASP A 55 5.36 9.44 -7.22
CA ASP A 55 6.24 10.59 -7.08
C ASP A 55 5.72 11.57 -6.04
N ILE A 56 4.43 11.89 -6.08
CA ILE A 56 3.85 12.85 -5.16
C ILE A 56 3.98 12.36 -3.71
N PHE A 57 3.56 11.13 -3.45
CA PHE A 57 3.60 10.61 -2.09
C PHE A 57 5.04 10.47 -1.59
N CYS A 58 5.96 10.06 -2.45
CA CYS A 58 7.34 9.85 -2.02
C CYS A 58 8.09 11.16 -1.76
N THR A 59 7.59 12.29 -2.28
CA THR A 59 8.21 13.58 -1.98
C THR A 59 7.72 14.19 -0.68
N ILE A 60 6.60 13.70 -0.13
CA ILE A 60 6.09 14.23 1.13
C ILE A 60 7.07 13.93 2.26
N ASP A 61 7.50 12.68 2.38
CA ASP A 61 8.48 12.30 3.40
C ASP A 61 9.11 10.97 2.97
N ALA A 62 10.32 11.05 2.44
CA ALA A 62 11.00 9.88 1.90
C ALA A 62 11.38 8.86 2.96
N SER A 63 11.35 9.22 4.24
CA SER A 63 11.60 8.26 5.31
C SER A 63 10.36 7.45 5.63
N VAL A 64 9.19 7.89 5.18
CA VAL A 64 7.91 7.25 5.48
C VAL A 64 7.37 6.49 4.27
N ILE A 65 7.44 7.09 3.09
CA ILE A 65 6.96 6.48 1.85
C ILE A 65 8.09 6.55 0.83
N TYR A 66 8.45 5.40 0.26
CA TYR A 66 9.56 5.36 -0.70
C TYR A 66 9.35 4.19 -1.67
N PRO A 67 9.85 4.30 -2.90
CA PRO A 67 9.67 3.21 -3.86
C PRO A 67 10.50 2.00 -3.47
N VAL A 68 10.02 0.82 -3.89
CA VAL A 68 10.82 -0.39 -3.75
C VAL A 68 12.13 -0.17 -4.51
N PRO A 69 13.30 -0.49 -3.89
CA PRO A 69 14.60 -0.10 -4.45
C PRO A 69 15.11 -1.02 -5.56
N ASN A 70 14.26 -1.33 -6.53
CA ASN A 70 14.66 -2.09 -7.71
C ASN A 70 13.62 -1.85 -8.80
N LYS A 71 13.59 -2.71 -9.82
CA LYS A 71 12.69 -2.50 -10.94
C LYS A 71 11.21 -2.55 -10.53
N TRP A 72 10.89 -3.18 -9.41
CA TRP A 72 9.51 -3.20 -8.94
C TRP A 72 9.04 -1.80 -8.56
N GLY A 73 9.95 -0.98 -8.02
CA GLY A 73 9.62 0.40 -7.70
C GLY A 73 9.23 1.18 -8.94
N LYS A 74 9.87 0.90 -10.06
CA LYS A 74 9.53 1.56 -11.33
C LYS A 74 8.17 1.16 -11.86
N GLN A 75 7.64 0.02 -11.39
CA GLN A 75 6.31 -0.42 -11.76
C GLN A 75 5.24 0.12 -10.83
N GLY A 76 5.62 0.94 -9.84
CA GLY A 76 4.68 1.55 -8.93
C GLY A 76 4.65 0.96 -7.54
N TRP A 77 5.41 -0.10 -7.28
CA TRP A 77 5.43 -0.69 -5.94
C TRP A 77 6.16 0.24 -4.99
N THR A 78 5.50 0.54 -3.89
CA THR A 78 5.91 1.61 -2.97
C THR A 78 5.81 1.09 -1.55
N LEU A 79 6.85 1.34 -0.75
CA LEU A 79 6.90 0.89 0.63
C LEU A 79 6.45 2.01 1.57
N ILE A 80 5.74 1.64 2.62
CA ILE A 80 5.25 2.57 3.62
C ILE A 80 5.68 2.09 5.00
N ASN A 81 6.40 2.96 5.72
CA ASN A 81 6.79 2.65 7.09
C ASN A 81 5.61 2.96 8.02
N LEU A 82 4.91 1.90 8.44
CA LEU A 82 3.69 2.07 9.22
C LEU A 82 3.95 2.67 10.60
N LYS A 83 5.16 2.52 11.12
CA LYS A 83 5.51 3.09 12.43
C LYS A 83 5.58 4.61 12.40
N LEU A 84 5.81 5.19 11.23
CA LEU A 84 6.03 6.63 11.11
C LEU A 84 4.88 7.36 10.43
N ILE A 85 4.08 6.67 9.63
CA ILE A 85 3.07 7.34 8.81
C ILE A 85 1.88 7.78 9.65
N LYS A 86 1.32 8.94 9.30
CA LYS A 86 0.06 9.39 9.89
C LYS A 86 -1.10 8.67 9.21
N LYS A 87 -2.13 8.37 9.99
CA LYS A 87 -3.25 7.60 9.49
C LYS A 87 -3.90 8.26 8.26
N GLU A 88 -4.05 9.58 8.30
CA GLU A 88 -4.67 10.29 7.19
C GLU A 88 -3.89 10.11 5.90
N LEU A 89 -2.58 10.20 5.98
CA LEU A 89 -1.74 10.01 4.80
C LEU A 89 -1.79 8.56 4.31
N PHE A 90 -1.81 7.61 5.24
CA PHE A 90 -1.92 6.21 4.88
C PHE A 90 -3.22 5.94 4.14
N VAL A 91 -4.34 6.49 4.63
CA VAL A 91 -5.63 6.30 3.99
C VAL A 91 -5.62 6.86 2.56
N GLU A 92 -5.01 8.04 2.38
CA GLU A 92 -4.92 8.62 1.03
C GLU A 92 -4.11 7.76 0.09
N ALA A 93 -2.96 7.28 0.55
CA ALA A 93 -2.10 6.46 -0.29
C ALA A 93 -2.76 5.12 -0.61
N LEU A 94 -3.38 4.50 0.39
CA LEU A 94 -4.04 3.22 0.20
C LEU A 94 -5.23 3.35 -0.75
N THR A 95 -5.99 4.44 -0.64
CA THR A 95 -7.11 4.70 -1.53
C THR A 95 -6.63 4.83 -2.97
N ALA A 96 -5.54 5.55 -3.18
CA ALA A 96 -4.97 5.70 -4.52
C ALA A 96 -4.56 4.35 -5.09
N SER A 97 -3.97 3.50 -4.26
CA SER A 97 -3.55 2.17 -4.71
C SER A 97 -4.76 1.31 -5.08
N TYR A 98 -5.78 1.33 -4.24
CA TYR A 98 -6.99 0.55 -4.51
C TYR A 98 -7.59 0.93 -5.87
N TRP A 99 -7.81 2.23 -6.12
CA TRP A 99 -8.43 2.66 -7.37
C TRP A 99 -7.55 2.38 -8.57
N HIS A 100 -6.23 2.50 -8.40
CA HIS A 100 -5.30 2.19 -9.49
C HIS A 100 -5.42 0.73 -9.91
N VAL A 101 -5.47 -0.18 -8.93
CA VAL A 101 -5.52 -1.60 -9.22
C VAL A 101 -6.91 -2.03 -9.65
N ALA A 102 -7.94 -1.43 -9.07
CA ALA A 102 -9.32 -1.72 -9.45
C ALA A 102 -9.64 -1.24 -10.87
N GLY A 103 -8.81 -0.37 -11.42
CA GLY A 103 -9.01 0.11 -12.78
C GLY A 103 -10.14 1.08 -12.92
N LYS A 104 -10.44 1.84 -11.87
CA LYS A 104 -11.60 2.69 -11.84
C LYS A 104 -11.25 4.00 -11.17
N LYS A 105 -11.99 5.03 -11.49
CA LYS A 105 -11.71 6.34 -10.92
C LYS A 105 -12.95 7.02 -10.51
#